data_f00777f382402c1ca185bc8fb0fdd43d
#
_entry.id   f00777f382402c1ca185bc8fb0fdd43d
#
_cell.length_a   1.000
_cell.length_b   1.000
_cell.length_c   1.000
_cell.angle_alpha   90.00
_cell.angle_beta   90.00
_cell.angle_gamma   90.00
#
_symmetry.space_group_name_H-M   'P 1'
#
loop_
_entity.id
_entity.type
_entity.pdbx_description
1 polymer ?
#
loop_
_entity_poly.entity_id
_entity_poly.type
_entity_poly.pdbx_seq_one_letter_code
_entity_poly.pdbx_strand_id
1 'polypeptide(L)'
;MDFLCYDRGMTEDHGAVRADPLTRIIDAALQRAGGWLPFDRFMALALYAPGLGYYANASRKFGRMPESGSDFVTAPELTPLFGRALARQVAEALEHTGTDELWEFGAGSGALAAQLLEALGDRVARYRIVDLSGTLRERQQHALAAHAGKVEWLSELPERMRGVIVGNEVLDAMPVQLVTRSGGQWFERGVVRLAGGALGWEDRPTGLRPPVEIEGGHDYLTEIHPQARAFIATLAERLEQGAAFFIDYGFPEAEYYHPQRHMGTVMCHRGHLADADPLADVGQKDITAHVDFTGIALAGQDAGLAVLGYTSQARFLLNAGLLPMLEAASLPERTLAARLIHEHEMGELFKVIGFAAGEGWDALGFAEGDRSHTL
;
A
#
# COMPACT_ATOMS: atom_id res chain seq x y z
N MET A 1 -8.00 23.23 74.41
CA MET A 1 -8.96 22.69 73.43
C MET A 1 -8.15 22.30 72.23
N ASP A 2 -7.79 21.02 72.20
CA ASP A 2 -6.86 20.41 71.28
C ASP A 2 -7.56 20.15 69.95
N PHE A 3 -6.91 20.52 68.83
CA PHE A 3 -7.24 20.04 67.49
C PHE A 3 -6.08 19.18 66.98
N LEU A 4 -6.32 17.87 66.98
CA LEU A 4 -5.49 16.85 66.41
C LEU A 4 -5.47 17.01 64.87
N CYS A 5 -4.27 17.28 64.29
CA CYS A 5 -3.98 17.07 62.90
C CYS A 5 -3.81 15.59 62.62
N TYR A 6 -4.70 15.03 61.75
CA TYR A 6 -4.55 13.71 61.16
C TYR A 6 -3.80 13.89 59.83
N ASP A 7 -2.53 13.56 59.86
CA ASP A 7 -1.68 13.43 58.64
C ASP A 7 -2.01 12.08 58.03
N ARG A 8 -2.74 12.07 56.90
CA ARG A 8 -2.89 10.89 56.05
C ARG A 8 -1.91 11.04 54.90
N GLY A 9 -0.75 10.40 55.04
CA GLY A 9 0.15 10.13 53.93
C GLY A 9 -0.55 9.35 52.84
N MET A 10 -0.93 10.05 51.78
CA MET A 10 -1.26 9.43 50.49
C MET A 10 0.07 9.14 49.78
N THR A 11 0.53 7.92 49.89
CA THR A 11 1.51 7.38 48.94
C THR A 11 0.81 7.27 47.60
N GLU A 12 1.05 8.21 46.69
CA GLU A 12 0.73 8.05 45.29
C GLU A 12 1.56 6.88 44.75
N ASP A 13 0.90 5.76 44.61
CA ASP A 13 1.40 4.62 43.85
C ASP A 13 1.45 5.10 42.38
N HIS A 14 2.63 5.55 41.96
CA HIS A 14 2.94 5.75 40.55
C HIS A 14 2.94 4.38 39.88
N GLY A 15 1.73 3.87 39.62
CA GLY A 15 1.52 2.69 38.81
C GLY A 15 2.31 2.82 37.52
N ALA A 16 3.33 2.01 37.35
CA ALA A 16 4.09 1.91 36.11
C ALA A 16 3.10 1.77 34.97
N VAL A 17 2.99 2.78 34.11
CA VAL A 17 2.20 2.76 32.90
C VAL A 17 2.65 1.52 32.14
N ARG A 18 1.82 0.48 32.11
CA ARG A 18 2.15 -0.76 31.40
C ARG A 18 2.39 -0.38 29.94
N ALA A 19 3.60 -0.53 29.47
CA ALA A 19 3.94 -0.28 28.09
C ALA A 19 2.93 -1.01 27.18
N ASP A 20 2.44 -0.30 26.17
CA ASP A 20 1.54 -0.83 25.15
C ASP A 20 2.07 -2.15 24.56
N PRO A 21 1.23 -3.15 24.29
CA PRO A 21 1.68 -4.44 23.76
C PRO A 21 2.56 -4.35 22.51
N LEU A 22 2.26 -3.44 21.58
CA LEU A 22 3.08 -3.24 20.38
C LEU A 22 4.46 -2.66 20.74
N THR A 23 4.51 -1.70 21.65
CA THR A 23 5.77 -1.16 22.18
C THR A 23 6.67 -2.26 22.73
N ARG A 24 6.12 -3.23 23.46
CA ARG A 24 6.90 -4.38 23.98
C ARG A 24 7.47 -5.28 22.87
N ILE A 25 6.72 -5.48 21.79
CA ILE A 25 7.19 -6.25 20.63
C ILE A 25 8.34 -5.51 19.94
N ILE A 26 8.22 -4.20 19.75
CA ILE A 26 9.27 -3.37 19.18
C ILE A 26 10.51 -3.36 20.06
N ASP A 27 10.35 -3.21 21.38
CA ASP A 27 11.47 -3.26 22.32
C ASP A 27 12.21 -4.61 22.28
N ALA A 28 11.47 -5.71 22.23
CA ALA A 28 12.04 -7.03 22.07
C ALA A 28 12.77 -7.21 20.73
N ALA A 29 12.26 -6.60 19.65
CA ALA A 29 12.94 -6.58 18.34
C ALA A 29 14.22 -5.76 18.38
N LEU A 30 14.18 -4.57 18.97
CA LEU A 30 15.37 -3.72 19.21
C LEU A 30 16.43 -4.46 20.02
N GLN A 31 16.06 -5.09 21.13
CA GLN A 31 17.00 -5.85 21.96
C GLN A 31 17.67 -7.00 21.19
N ARG A 32 16.89 -7.77 20.43
CA ARG A 32 17.42 -8.87 19.60
C ARG A 32 18.35 -8.38 18.50
N ALA A 33 18.12 -7.18 17.99
CA ALA A 33 18.93 -6.53 16.96
C ALA A 33 20.11 -5.70 17.52
N GLY A 34 20.44 -5.83 18.81
CA GLY A 34 21.55 -5.09 19.42
C GLY A 34 21.29 -3.60 19.62
N GLY A 35 20.03 -3.21 19.82
CA GLY A 35 19.60 -1.84 20.14
C GLY A 35 19.27 -0.96 18.94
N TRP A 36 19.45 -1.44 17.71
CA TRP A 36 19.13 -0.74 16.48
C TRP A 36 18.32 -1.63 15.54
N LEU A 37 17.24 -1.12 14.98
CA LEU A 37 16.34 -1.87 14.09
C LEU A 37 16.21 -1.14 12.74
N PRO A 38 16.54 -1.79 11.61
CA PRO A 38 16.29 -1.20 10.28
C PRO A 38 14.86 -0.73 10.12
N PHE A 39 14.64 0.34 9.37
CA PHE A 39 13.31 0.95 9.26
C PHE A 39 12.27 0.01 8.65
N ASP A 40 12.63 -0.81 7.66
CA ASP A 40 11.72 -1.81 7.08
C ASP A 40 11.19 -2.79 8.13
N ARG A 41 12.04 -3.23 9.06
CA ARG A 41 11.65 -4.10 10.17
C ARG A 41 10.74 -3.40 11.18
N PHE A 42 11.01 -2.13 11.45
CA PHE A 42 10.16 -1.31 12.30
C PHE A 42 8.79 -1.09 11.63
N MET A 43 8.76 -0.67 10.37
CA MET A 43 7.54 -0.44 9.58
C MET A 43 6.69 -1.72 9.50
N ALA A 44 7.33 -2.88 9.29
CA ALA A 44 6.63 -4.17 9.30
C ALA A 44 5.93 -4.45 10.64
N LEU A 45 6.57 -4.14 11.78
CA LEU A 45 5.95 -4.30 13.10
C LEU A 45 4.83 -3.29 13.32
N ALA A 46 5.05 -2.03 12.97
CA ALA A 46 4.08 -0.96 13.14
C ALA A 46 2.79 -1.21 12.34
N LEU A 47 2.91 -1.75 11.13
CA LEU A 47 1.78 -2.00 10.24
C LEU A 47 1.15 -3.38 10.43
N TYR A 48 1.96 -4.44 10.61
CA TYR A 48 1.50 -5.83 10.44
C TYR A 48 1.67 -6.72 11.68
N ALA A 49 2.16 -6.22 12.83
CA ALA A 49 2.24 -7.05 14.04
C ALA A 49 0.88 -7.67 14.36
N PRO A 50 0.76 -9.00 14.49
CA PRO A 50 -0.52 -9.69 14.64
C PRO A 50 -1.37 -9.14 15.77
N GLY A 51 -2.59 -8.68 15.47
CA GLY A 51 -3.56 -8.10 16.38
C GLY A 51 -3.20 -6.72 16.94
N LEU A 52 -2.05 -6.15 16.61
CA LEU A 52 -1.52 -4.92 17.23
C LEU A 52 -1.10 -3.87 16.20
N GLY A 53 -0.53 -4.29 15.08
CA GLY A 53 -0.12 -3.38 14.01
C GLY A 53 -1.32 -2.69 13.36
N TYR A 54 -1.06 -1.59 12.67
CA TYR A 54 -2.11 -0.75 12.09
C TYR A 54 -3.11 -1.56 11.27
N TYR A 55 -2.69 -2.37 10.30
CA TYR A 55 -3.60 -3.19 9.48
C TYR A 55 -4.15 -4.43 10.21
N ALA A 56 -3.50 -4.87 11.29
CA ALA A 56 -3.88 -6.08 12.00
C ALA A 56 -4.77 -5.82 13.23
N ASN A 57 -4.88 -4.58 13.74
CA ASN A 57 -5.70 -4.24 14.90
C ASN A 57 -7.18 -4.02 14.53
N ALA A 58 -8.05 -3.93 15.54
CA ALA A 58 -9.51 -3.80 15.37
C ALA A 58 -9.98 -2.37 15.03
N SER A 59 -9.10 -1.38 14.83
CA SER A 59 -9.51 -0.01 14.52
C SER A 59 -10.18 0.11 13.14
N ARG A 60 -11.05 1.10 12.99
CA ARG A 60 -11.72 1.36 11.71
C ARG A 60 -10.81 2.25 10.84
N LYS A 61 -10.40 1.77 9.65
CA LYS A 61 -9.41 2.43 8.77
C LYS A 61 -10.04 3.00 7.51
N PHE A 62 -11.04 2.32 6.95
CA PHE A 62 -11.66 2.66 5.67
C PHE A 62 -13.06 3.24 5.84
N GLY A 63 -13.41 4.27 5.06
CA GLY A 63 -14.73 4.87 5.03
C GLY A 63 -14.76 6.24 4.33
N ARG A 64 -15.95 6.73 3.98
CA ARG A 64 -16.14 7.91 3.13
C ARG A 64 -16.05 9.25 3.86
N MET A 65 -16.24 9.29 5.17
CA MET A 65 -16.38 10.54 5.94
C MET A 65 -15.51 10.50 7.18
N PRO A 66 -14.91 11.63 7.58
CA PRO A 66 -14.13 11.73 8.82
C PRO A 66 -14.94 11.27 10.05
N GLU A 67 -16.23 11.58 10.09
CA GLU A 67 -17.13 11.19 11.17
C GLU A 67 -17.35 9.67 11.26
N SER A 68 -16.99 8.92 10.20
CA SER A 68 -17.02 7.46 10.23
C SER A 68 -15.86 6.84 10.99
N GLY A 69 -14.86 7.66 11.42
CA GLY A 69 -13.64 7.21 12.08
C GLY A 69 -12.65 6.53 11.13
N SER A 70 -12.75 6.82 9.82
CA SER A 70 -11.77 6.35 8.81
C SER A 70 -10.55 7.27 8.77
N ASP A 71 -9.40 6.71 8.40
CA ASP A 71 -8.14 7.46 8.33
C ASP A 71 -7.92 8.07 6.94
N PHE A 72 -8.40 7.40 5.88
CA PHE A 72 -8.29 7.85 4.49
C PHE A 72 -9.40 7.28 3.61
N VAL A 73 -9.50 7.77 2.39
CA VAL A 73 -10.49 7.34 1.39
C VAL A 73 -9.75 6.87 0.14
N THR A 74 -9.91 5.59 -0.21
CA THR A 74 -9.34 5.00 -1.42
C THR A 74 -10.25 5.19 -2.63
N ALA A 75 -9.73 5.01 -3.84
CA ALA A 75 -10.50 5.16 -5.08
C ALA A 75 -11.80 4.32 -5.13
N PRO A 76 -11.81 3.03 -4.72
CA PRO A 76 -13.04 2.23 -4.65
C PRO A 76 -14.08 2.76 -3.67
N GLU A 77 -13.63 3.40 -2.57
CA GLU A 77 -14.54 3.99 -1.58
C GLU A 77 -15.21 5.28 -2.06
N LEU A 78 -14.56 6.01 -2.97
CA LEU A 78 -15.11 7.25 -3.51
C LEU A 78 -16.34 6.99 -4.38
N THR A 79 -16.24 6.04 -5.32
CA THR A 79 -17.29 5.79 -6.30
C THR A 79 -17.17 4.39 -6.91
N PRO A 80 -18.32 3.73 -7.22
CA PRO A 80 -18.32 2.45 -7.91
C PRO A 80 -17.84 2.55 -9.36
N LEU A 81 -17.72 3.75 -9.93
CA LEU A 81 -17.24 3.94 -11.30
C LEU A 81 -15.77 3.52 -11.44
N PHE A 82 -14.98 3.59 -10.36
CA PHE A 82 -13.60 3.10 -10.37
C PHE A 82 -13.54 1.60 -10.69
N GLY A 83 -14.20 0.77 -9.91
CA GLY A 83 -14.22 -0.68 -10.14
C GLY A 83 -14.90 -1.08 -11.44
N ARG A 84 -15.94 -0.33 -11.89
CA ARG A 84 -16.60 -0.56 -13.19
C ARG A 84 -15.67 -0.29 -14.37
N ALA A 85 -14.84 0.76 -14.30
CA ALA A 85 -13.84 1.04 -15.33
C ALA A 85 -12.72 -0.04 -15.29
N LEU A 86 -12.17 -0.33 -14.12
CA LEU A 86 -11.17 -1.38 -13.96
C LEU A 86 -11.68 -2.75 -14.44
N ALA A 87 -12.96 -3.07 -14.20
CA ALA A 87 -13.59 -4.31 -14.65
C ALA A 87 -13.51 -4.52 -16.17
N ARG A 88 -13.48 -3.46 -16.98
CA ARG A 88 -13.33 -3.59 -18.44
C ARG A 88 -11.95 -4.09 -18.81
N GLN A 89 -10.90 -3.56 -18.18
CA GLN A 89 -9.55 -4.06 -18.35
C GLN A 89 -9.40 -5.49 -17.85
N VAL A 90 -9.99 -5.79 -16.69
CA VAL A 90 -9.97 -7.16 -16.12
C VAL A 90 -10.70 -8.14 -17.04
N ALA A 91 -11.86 -7.75 -17.60
CA ALA A 91 -12.61 -8.58 -18.54
C ALA A 91 -11.80 -8.92 -19.80
N GLU A 92 -11.11 -7.93 -20.37
CA GLU A 92 -10.21 -8.13 -21.50
C GLU A 92 -9.07 -9.10 -21.13
N ALA A 93 -8.43 -8.90 -19.98
CA ALA A 93 -7.34 -9.75 -19.53
C ALA A 93 -7.78 -11.20 -19.28
N LEU A 94 -8.97 -11.42 -18.69
CA LEU A 94 -9.55 -12.75 -18.51
C LEU A 94 -9.78 -13.44 -19.87
N GLU A 95 -10.26 -12.69 -20.85
CA GLU A 95 -10.51 -13.20 -22.22
C GLU A 95 -9.18 -13.53 -22.94
N HIS A 96 -8.20 -12.62 -22.91
CA HIS A 96 -6.87 -12.85 -23.53
C HIS A 96 -6.13 -14.03 -22.93
N THR A 97 -6.21 -14.16 -21.61
CA THR A 97 -5.51 -15.24 -20.90
C THR A 97 -6.30 -16.54 -20.84
N GLY A 98 -7.58 -16.55 -21.25
CA GLY A 98 -8.44 -17.72 -21.16
C GLY A 98 -8.61 -18.21 -19.72
N THR A 99 -8.70 -17.28 -18.76
CA THR A 99 -8.88 -17.58 -17.34
C THR A 99 -10.18 -16.99 -16.81
N ASP A 100 -10.65 -17.48 -15.66
CA ASP A 100 -11.90 -17.07 -15.02
C ASP A 100 -11.76 -16.82 -13.52
N GLU A 101 -10.51 -16.69 -13.04
CA GLU A 101 -10.20 -16.40 -11.64
C GLU A 101 -9.68 -14.98 -11.49
N LEU A 102 -10.13 -14.31 -10.44
CA LEU A 102 -9.69 -12.98 -10.07
C LEU A 102 -9.10 -12.99 -8.65
N TRP A 103 -7.94 -12.37 -8.51
CA TRP A 103 -7.19 -12.29 -7.26
C TRP A 103 -7.08 -10.83 -6.83
N GLU A 104 -7.42 -10.52 -5.60
CA GLU A 104 -7.23 -9.19 -5.03
C GLU A 104 -6.32 -9.27 -3.81
N PHE A 105 -5.28 -8.45 -3.83
CA PHE A 105 -4.40 -8.24 -2.70
C PHE A 105 -4.84 -6.96 -1.98
N GLY A 106 -4.92 -7.02 -0.63
CA GLY A 106 -5.27 -5.85 0.17
C GLY A 106 -6.69 -5.33 -0.09
N ALA A 107 -7.70 -6.21 -0.10
CA ALA A 107 -9.08 -5.85 -0.43
C ALA A 107 -9.76 -4.83 0.51
N GLY A 108 -9.10 -4.44 1.59
CA GLY A 108 -9.57 -3.40 2.52
C GLY A 108 -10.99 -3.66 3.03
N SER A 109 -11.93 -2.77 2.69
CA SER A 109 -13.34 -2.94 3.06
C SER A 109 -14.09 -3.98 2.21
N GLY A 110 -13.52 -4.43 1.09
CA GLY A 110 -14.17 -5.25 0.07
C GLY A 110 -14.96 -4.44 -0.98
N ALA A 111 -14.80 -3.11 -1.00
CA ALA A 111 -15.52 -2.24 -1.94
C ALA A 111 -15.14 -2.53 -3.40
N LEU A 112 -13.84 -2.69 -3.70
CA LEU A 112 -13.38 -3.02 -5.04
C LEU A 112 -13.86 -4.42 -5.46
N ALA A 113 -13.74 -5.41 -4.58
CA ALA A 113 -14.24 -6.76 -4.83
C ALA A 113 -15.72 -6.77 -5.20
N ALA A 114 -16.56 -6.04 -4.46
CA ALA A 114 -17.99 -5.95 -4.74
C ALA A 114 -18.26 -5.32 -6.13
N GLN A 115 -17.56 -4.24 -6.46
CA GLN A 115 -17.68 -3.54 -7.74
C GLN A 115 -17.26 -4.42 -8.93
N LEU A 116 -16.14 -5.13 -8.78
CA LEU A 116 -15.63 -6.04 -9.82
C LEU A 116 -16.55 -7.24 -10.02
N LEU A 117 -17.02 -7.88 -8.94
CA LEU A 117 -17.95 -8.98 -9.01
C LEU A 117 -19.29 -8.59 -9.64
N GLU A 118 -19.83 -7.41 -9.28
CA GLU A 118 -21.05 -6.86 -9.90
C GLU A 118 -20.87 -6.63 -11.40
N ALA A 119 -19.75 -6.00 -11.80
CA ALA A 119 -19.50 -5.63 -13.19
C ALA A 119 -19.14 -6.80 -14.09
N LEU A 120 -18.38 -7.78 -13.57
CA LEU A 120 -17.91 -8.96 -14.33
C LEU A 120 -18.92 -10.10 -14.38
N GLY A 121 -19.78 -10.23 -13.36
CA GLY A 121 -20.81 -11.26 -13.32
C GLY A 121 -20.23 -12.67 -13.47
N ASP A 122 -20.76 -13.43 -14.45
CA ASP A 122 -20.37 -14.83 -14.67
C ASP A 122 -19.02 -15.02 -15.39
N ARG A 123 -18.34 -13.94 -15.77
CA ARG A 123 -16.96 -14.00 -16.29
C ARG A 123 -15.96 -14.40 -15.22
N VAL A 124 -16.30 -14.20 -13.95
CA VAL A 124 -15.49 -14.61 -12.80
C VAL A 124 -16.14 -15.80 -12.12
N ALA A 125 -15.49 -16.96 -12.22
CA ALA A 125 -15.92 -18.17 -11.52
C ALA A 125 -15.47 -18.16 -10.05
N ARG A 126 -14.28 -17.60 -9.76
CA ARG A 126 -13.72 -17.50 -8.41
C ARG A 126 -13.06 -16.14 -8.20
N TYR A 127 -13.35 -15.56 -7.05
CA TYR A 127 -12.71 -14.32 -6.56
C TYR A 127 -11.92 -14.63 -5.30
N ARG A 128 -10.61 -14.47 -5.34
CA ARG A 128 -9.72 -14.80 -4.24
C ARG A 128 -9.15 -13.55 -3.61
N ILE A 129 -9.39 -13.40 -2.32
CA ILE A 129 -8.85 -12.30 -1.52
C ILE A 129 -7.66 -12.81 -0.72
N VAL A 130 -6.52 -12.15 -0.92
CA VAL A 130 -5.30 -12.35 -0.13
C VAL A 130 -5.12 -11.14 0.76
N ASP A 131 -5.42 -11.29 2.05
CA ASP A 131 -5.35 -10.21 3.03
C ASP A 131 -4.76 -10.73 4.34
N LEU A 132 -3.83 -9.98 4.91
CA LEU A 132 -3.15 -10.32 6.17
C LEU A 132 -4.01 -10.03 7.40
N SER A 133 -5.12 -9.29 7.24
CA SER A 133 -5.95 -8.79 8.34
C SER A 133 -7.19 -9.64 8.59
N GLY A 134 -7.19 -10.38 9.69
CA GLY A 134 -8.39 -11.13 10.13
C GLY A 134 -9.60 -10.24 10.43
N THR A 135 -9.39 -9.01 10.91
CA THR A 135 -10.47 -8.06 11.22
C THR A 135 -11.12 -7.44 9.98
N LEU A 136 -10.37 -7.28 8.91
CA LEU A 136 -10.91 -6.84 7.61
C LEU A 136 -11.75 -7.93 6.96
N ARG A 137 -11.39 -9.19 7.16
CA ARG A 137 -12.13 -10.35 6.60
C ARG A 137 -13.61 -10.36 6.99
N GLU A 138 -13.96 -10.04 8.25
CA GLU A 138 -15.36 -9.98 8.66
C GLU A 138 -16.15 -8.89 7.92
N ARG A 139 -15.54 -7.73 7.68
CA ARG A 139 -16.14 -6.65 6.89
C ARG A 139 -16.30 -7.05 5.44
N GLN A 140 -15.27 -7.64 4.84
CA GLN A 140 -15.30 -8.16 3.48
C GLN A 140 -16.40 -9.21 3.32
N GLN A 141 -16.55 -10.15 4.25
CA GLN A 141 -17.63 -11.15 4.26
C GLN A 141 -19.02 -10.50 4.26
N HIS A 142 -19.19 -9.43 5.03
CA HIS A 142 -20.45 -8.68 5.06
C HIS A 142 -20.69 -7.94 3.73
N ALA A 143 -19.70 -7.23 3.22
CA ALA A 143 -19.80 -6.49 1.96
C ALA A 143 -20.06 -7.40 0.76
N LEU A 144 -19.50 -8.62 0.78
CA LEU A 144 -19.54 -9.59 -0.31
C LEU A 144 -20.59 -10.69 -0.11
N ALA A 145 -21.52 -10.54 0.84
CA ALA A 145 -22.52 -11.56 1.15
C ALA A 145 -23.35 -12.01 -0.07
N ALA A 146 -23.67 -11.11 -1.00
CA ALA A 146 -24.37 -11.41 -2.24
C ALA A 146 -23.55 -12.30 -3.21
N HIS A 147 -22.24 -12.34 -3.04
CA HIS A 147 -21.28 -13.08 -3.89
C HIS A 147 -20.54 -14.20 -3.14
N ALA A 148 -21.00 -14.56 -1.93
CA ALA A 148 -20.32 -15.50 -1.05
C ALA A 148 -19.97 -16.85 -1.70
N GLY A 149 -20.76 -17.31 -2.69
CA GLY A 149 -20.49 -18.56 -3.43
C GLY A 149 -19.29 -18.50 -4.38
N LYS A 150 -18.78 -17.29 -4.69
CA LYS A 150 -17.63 -17.07 -5.58
C LYS A 150 -16.37 -16.62 -4.84
N VAL A 151 -16.48 -16.13 -3.59
CA VAL A 151 -15.38 -15.49 -2.86
C VAL A 151 -14.69 -16.48 -1.93
N GLU A 152 -13.37 -16.53 -2.03
CA GLU A 152 -12.48 -17.34 -1.21
C GLU A 152 -11.42 -16.45 -0.54
N TRP A 153 -11.24 -16.60 0.77
CA TRP A 153 -10.20 -15.86 1.52
C TRP A 153 -9.01 -16.77 1.79
N LEU A 154 -7.85 -16.35 1.35
CA LEU A 154 -6.60 -17.09 1.50
C LEU A 154 -5.69 -16.42 2.53
N SER A 155 -5.10 -17.24 3.40
CA SER A 155 -4.06 -16.82 4.36
C SER A 155 -2.64 -17.03 3.81
N GLU A 156 -2.50 -17.84 2.77
CA GLU A 156 -1.23 -18.17 2.13
C GLU A 156 -1.41 -18.19 0.61
N LEU A 157 -0.36 -17.80 -0.10
CA LEU A 157 -0.33 -17.89 -1.56
C LEU A 157 -0.13 -19.36 -1.98
N PRO A 158 -0.94 -19.89 -2.91
CA PRO A 158 -0.69 -21.19 -3.48
C PRO A 158 0.61 -21.18 -4.30
N GLU A 159 1.16 -22.37 -4.53
CA GLU A 159 2.36 -22.53 -5.36
C GLU A 159 2.14 -22.10 -6.81
N ARG A 160 0.91 -22.21 -7.31
CA ARG A 160 0.52 -21.92 -8.68
C ARG A 160 -0.74 -21.07 -8.70
N MET A 161 -0.71 -20.06 -9.54
CA MET A 161 -1.81 -19.11 -9.72
C MET A 161 -2.20 -19.04 -11.20
N ARG A 162 -3.48 -18.89 -11.45
CA ARG A 162 -4.05 -18.61 -12.77
C ARG A 162 -5.11 -17.54 -12.61
N GLY A 163 -5.21 -16.64 -13.58
CA GLY A 163 -6.21 -15.57 -13.52
C GLY A 163 -5.62 -14.19 -13.53
N VAL A 164 -6.47 -13.22 -13.26
CA VAL A 164 -6.07 -11.80 -13.20
C VAL A 164 -5.85 -11.38 -11.75
N ILE A 165 -4.74 -10.71 -11.49
CA ILE A 165 -4.39 -10.14 -10.19
C ILE A 165 -4.68 -8.65 -10.22
N VAL A 166 -5.30 -8.12 -9.16
CA VAL A 166 -5.44 -6.68 -8.93
C VAL A 166 -4.91 -6.31 -7.55
N GLY A 167 -4.23 -5.17 -7.47
CA GLY A 167 -3.80 -4.56 -6.22
C GLY A 167 -3.99 -3.05 -6.30
N ASN A 168 -4.79 -2.48 -5.41
CA ASN A 168 -4.99 -1.04 -5.30
C ASN A 168 -4.47 -0.57 -3.95
N GLU A 169 -3.48 0.32 -3.94
CA GLU A 169 -2.83 0.82 -2.72
C GLU A 169 -2.30 -0.34 -1.85
N VAL A 170 -1.41 -1.13 -2.44
CA VAL A 170 -0.81 -2.31 -1.80
C VAL A 170 0.72 -2.17 -1.71
N LEU A 171 1.33 -1.57 -2.72
CA LEU A 171 2.79 -1.48 -2.81
C LEU A 171 3.34 -0.37 -1.92
N ASP A 172 2.59 0.70 -1.71
CA ASP A 172 2.93 1.85 -0.88
C ASP A 172 3.05 1.50 0.62
N ALA A 173 2.27 0.52 1.08
CA ALA A 173 2.29 0.02 2.45
C ALA A 173 3.35 -1.08 2.68
N MET A 174 4.08 -1.48 1.65
CA MET A 174 5.16 -2.47 1.81
C MET A 174 6.38 -1.84 2.48
N PRO A 175 6.95 -2.51 3.50
CA PRO A 175 8.10 -1.99 4.24
C PRO A 175 9.28 -1.60 3.37
N VAL A 176 9.80 -0.39 3.58
CA VAL A 176 10.93 0.18 2.84
C VAL A 176 12.16 0.33 3.72
N GLN A 177 13.34 0.22 3.14
CA GLN A 177 14.59 0.60 3.79
C GLN A 177 14.86 2.08 3.54
N LEU A 178 15.22 2.81 4.60
CA LEU A 178 15.62 4.20 4.49
C LEU A 178 17.14 4.30 4.36
N VAL A 179 17.59 5.01 3.33
CA VAL A 179 19.00 5.32 3.15
C VAL A 179 19.20 6.83 3.12
N THR A 180 20.22 7.30 3.80
CA THR A 180 20.57 8.72 3.84
C THR A 180 22.02 8.93 3.42
N ARG A 181 22.26 10.00 2.66
CA ARG A 181 23.61 10.46 2.33
C ARG A 181 23.92 11.71 3.14
N SER A 182 25.01 11.68 3.89
CA SER A 182 25.52 12.85 4.61
C SER A 182 27.04 12.91 4.48
N GLY A 183 27.57 14.09 4.20
CA GLY A 183 29.00 14.29 3.96
C GLY A 183 29.55 13.42 2.82
N GLY A 184 28.73 13.07 1.82
CA GLY A 184 29.09 12.20 0.69
C GLY A 184 29.13 10.71 1.01
N GLN A 185 28.78 10.29 2.22
CA GLN A 185 28.70 8.88 2.63
C GLN A 185 27.25 8.44 2.82
N TRP A 186 26.97 7.19 2.50
CA TRP A 186 25.66 6.58 2.66
C TRP A 186 25.56 5.83 3.98
N PHE A 187 24.39 5.98 4.61
CA PHE A 187 24.01 5.33 5.85
C PHE A 187 22.64 4.70 5.69
N GLU A 188 22.39 3.61 6.38
CA GLU A 188 21.06 3.07 6.57
C GLU A 188 20.45 3.68 7.82
N ARG A 189 19.23 4.21 7.70
CA ARG A 189 18.48 4.80 8.80
C ARG A 189 17.62 3.75 9.47
N GLY A 190 17.79 3.64 10.78
CA GLY A 190 17.02 2.73 11.61
C GLY A 190 16.53 3.38 12.89
N VAL A 191 15.80 2.62 13.65
CA VAL A 191 15.11 3.03 14.87
C VAL A 191 15.88 2.54 16.09
N VAL A 192 15.99 3.42 17.09
CA VAL A 192 16.62 3.13 18.40
C VAL A 192 15.70 3.55 19.55
N ARG A 193 15.99 3.07 20.75
CA ARG A 193 15.39 3.59 22.00
C ARG A 193 16.32 4.64 22.60
N LEU A 194 15.85 5.88 22.70
CA LEU A 194 16.58 7.00 23.31
C LEU A 194 16.61 6.86 24.84
N ALA A 195 17.53 7.54 25.49
CA ALA A 195 17.69 7.54 26.95
C ALA A 195 16.41 7.95 27.71
N GLY A 196 15.57 8.81 27.10
CA GLY A 196 14.27 9.21 27.65
C GLY A 196 13.13 8.22 27.41
N GLY A 197 13.40 7.06 26.79
CA GLY A 197 12.40 6.03 26.50
C GLY A 197 11.58 6.27 25.24
N ALA A 198 11.77 7.37 24.51
CA ALA A 198 11.17 7.61 23.19
C ALA A 198 11.91 6.80 22.11
N LEU A 199 11.21 6.53 21.00
CA LEU A 199 11.87 6.07 19.78
C LEU A 199 12.61 7.23 19.11
N GLY A 200 13.71 6.93 18.42
CA GLY A 200 14.49 7.93 17.71
C GLY A 200 15.21 7.28 16.52
N TRP A 201 15.82 8.12 15.70
CA TRP A 201 16.58 7.72 14.54
C TRP A 201 18.06 7.55 14.85
N GLU A 202 18.69 6.54 14.25
CA GLU A 202 20.15 6.37 14.23
C GLU A 202 20.58 5.89 12.85
N ASP A 203 21.55 6.59 12.26
CA ASP A 203 22.09 6.27 10.94
C ASP A 203 23.39 5.44 11.11
N ARG A 204 23.47 4.30 10.43
CA ARG A 204 24.65 3.41 10.45
C ARG A 204 25.29 3.28 9.07
N PRO A 205 26.63 3.29 8.94
CA PRO A 205 27.31 3.10 7.66
C PRO A 205 26.80 1.84 6.96
N THR A 206 26.49 1.96 5.64
CA THR A 206 25.93 0.85 4.87
C THR A 206 26.49 0.77 3.45
N GLY A 207 26.46 -0.42 2.87
CA GLY A 207 26.65 -0.64 1.44
C GLY A 207 25.41 -0.43 0.58
N LEU A 208 24.24 -0.23 1.21
CA LEU A 208 22.98 0.00 0.48
C LEU A 208 23.06 1.31 -0.32
N ARG A 209 22.48 1.29 -1.52
CA ARG A 209 22.43 2.43 -2.43
C ARG A 209 21.07 2.49 -3.11
N PRO A 210 20.57 3.68 -3.47
CA PRO A 210 19.54 3.80 -4.50
C PRO A 210 19.95 3.09 -5.78
N PRO A 211 19.02 2.67 -6.64
CA PRO A 211 19.35 1.98 -7.88
C PRO A 211 20.10 2.86 -8.88
N VAL A 212 20.00 4.18 -8.74
CA VAL A 212 20.67 5.18 -9.58
C VAL A 212 21.62 6.04 -8.77
N GLU A 213 22.62 6.60 -9.44
CA GLU A 213 23.50 7.60 -8.86
C GLU A 213 22.77 8.95 -8.77
N ILE A 214 22.70 9.51 -7.56
CA ILE A 214 22.04 10.79 -7.32
C ILE A 214 23.07 11.92 -7.40
N GLU A 215 22.86 12.80 -8.36
CA GLU A 215 23.74 13.94 -8.58
C GLU A 215 23.83 14.89 -7.38
N GLY A 216 24.97 15.57 -7.26
CA GLY A 216 25.22 16.54 -6.20
C GLY A 216 25.77 15.92 -4.92
N GLY A 217 26.25 16.79 -4.02
CA GLY A 217 26.88 16.38 -2.74
C GLY A 217 26.05 16.75 -1.50
N HIS A 218 24.81 17.19 -1.69
CA HIS A 218 23.92 17.58 -0.59
C HIS A 218 23.43 16.37 0.21
N ASP A 219 22.96 16.60 1.43
CA ASP A 219 22.31 15.59 2.24
C ASP A 219 21.04 15.09 1.53
N TYR A 220 20.83 13.79 1.54
CA TYR A 220 19.75 13.16 0.78
C TYR A 220 19.17 11.99 1.57
N LEU A 221 17.86 11.94 1.72
CA LEU A 221 17.12 10.84 2.31
C LEU A 221 16.21 10.25 1.24
N THR A 222 16.16 8.93 1.13
CA THR A 222 15.26 8.22 0.21
C THR A 222 14.99 6.80 0.70
N GLU A 223 14.03 6.16 0.06
CA GLU A 223 13.65 4.78 0.25
C GLU A 223 14.28 3.87 -0.82
N ILE A 224 14.50 2.60 -0.48
CA ILE A 224 14.66 1.49 -1.41
C ILE A 224 13.64 0.41 -1.09
N HIS A 225 13.16 -0.31 -2.11
CA HIS A 225 11.93 -1.11 -2.04
C HIS A 225 12.16 -2.62 -2.20
N PRO A 226 12.99 -3.29 -1.36
CA PRO A 226 13.28 -4.70 -1.54
C PRO A 226 12.06 -5.60 -1.37
N GLN A 227 11.13 -5.23 -0.48
CA GLN A 227 9.93 -6.04 -0.22
C GLN A 227 8.91 -5.98 -1.35
N ALA A 228 8.65 -4.80 -1.90
CA ALA A 228 7.74 -4.66 -3.05
C ALA A 228 8.29 -5.39 -4.29
N ARG A 229 9.61 -5.27 -4.55
CA ARG A 229 10.27 -6.02 -5.64
C ARG A 229 10.18 -7.53 -5.42
N ALA A 230 10.44 -8.02 -4.21
CA ALA A 230 10.34 -9.44 -3.87
C ALA A 230 8.90 -9.95 -3.97
N PHE A 231 7.91 -9.13 -3.63
CA PHE A 231 6.50 -9.46 -3.81
C PHE A 231 6.15 -9.66 -5.29
N ILE A 232 6.54 -8.73 -6.16
CA ILE A 232 6.31 -8.86 -7.61
C ILE A 232 7.03 -10.08 -8.19
N ALA A 233 8.29 -10.33 -7.81
CA ALA A 233 9.02 -11.52 -8.23
C ALA A 233 8.32 -12.81 -7.78
N THR A 234 7.81 -12.86 -6.53
CA THR A 234 7.05 -14.00 -6.01
C THR A 234 5.75 -14.24 -6.80
N LEU A 235 5.04 -13.16 -7.18
CA LEU A 235 3.85 -13.29 -8.02
C LEU A 235 4.20 -13.80 -9.41
N ALA A 236 5.29 -13.31 -10.01
CA ALA A 236 5.78 -13.74 -11.30
C ALA A 236 6.12 -15.24 -11.32
N GLU A 237 6.80 -15.74 -10.28
CA GLU A 237 7.13 -17.15 -10.14
C GLU A 237 5.89 -18.07 -10.03
N ARG A 238 4.78 -17.54 -9.50
CA ARG A 238 3.56 -18.32 -9.22
C ARG A 238 2.47 -18.16 -10.26
N LEU A 239 2.44 -17.06 -11.00
CA LEU A 239 1.43 -16.79 -12.03
C LEU A 239 1.77 -17.53 -13.33
N GLU A 240 1.20 -18.73 -13.49
CA GLU A 240 1.45 -19.55 -14.68
C GLU A 240 0.72 -19.04 -15.93
N GLN A 241 -0.45 -18.42 -15.74
CA GLN A 241 -1.29 -17.91 -16.82
C GLN A 241 -2.18 -16.81 -16.27
N GLY A 242 -2.09 -15.62 -16.87
CA GLY A 242 -2.89 -14.50 -16.40
C GLY A 242 -2.22 -13.16 -16.58
N ALA A 243 -2.72 -12.16 -15.88
CA ALA A 243 -2.21 -10.79 -15.86
C ALA A 243 -2.24 -10.23 -14.43
N ALA A 244 -1.52 -9.14 -14.21
CA ALA A 244 -1.54 -8.42 -12.95
C ALA A 244 -1.60 -6.92 -13.20
N PHE A 245 -2.46 -6.21 -12.45
CA PHE A 245 -2.59 -4.75 -12.49
C PHE A 245 -2.44 -4.17 -11.10
N PHE A 246 -1.47 -3.27 -10.93
CA PHE A 246 -1.24 -2.57 -9.67
C PHE A 246 -1.49 -1.08 -9.88
N ILE A 247 -2.26 -0.49 -8.98
CA ILE A 247 -2.62 0.91 -8.96
C ILE A 247 -2.13 1.49 -7.64
N ASP A 248 -1.21 2.45 -7.73
CA ASP A 248 -0.58 3.03 -6.56
C ASP A 248 0.00 4.41 -6.86
N TYR A 249 0.40 5.17 -5.86
CA TYR A 249 1.06 6.44 -6.07
C TYR A 249 2.58 6.31 -6.01
N GLY A 250 3.23 6.95 -6.96
CA GLY A 250 4.67 6.86 -7.11
C GLY A 250 5.17 7.41 -8.45
N PHE A 251 6.40 7.07 -8.75
CA PHE A 251 7.14 7.65 -9.85
C PHE A 251 8.01 6.61 -10.57
N PRO A 252 8.36 6.87 -11.85
CA PRO A 252 9.52 6.21 -12.45
C PRO A 252 10.80 6.59 -11.70
N GLU A 253 11.82 5.75 -11.78
CA GLU A 253 13.10 5.89 -11.08
C GLU A 253 13.74 7.28 -11.23
N ALA A 254 13.75 7.83 -12.45
CA ALA A 254 14.34 9.13 -12.73
C ALA A 254 13.65 10.29 -11.98
N GLU A 255 12.34 10.19 -11.74
CA GLU A 255 11.60 11.15 -10.94
C GLU A 255 11.68 10.82 -9.45
N TYR A 256 11.66 9.54 -9.10
CA TYR A 256 11.70 9.07 -7.72
C TYR A 256 12.98 9.53 -7.03
N TYR A 257 14.12 9.27 -7.65
CA TYR A 257 15.46 9.60 -7.14
C TYR A 257 16.00 10.94 -7.64
N HIS A 258 15.11 11.84 -8.07
CA HIS A 258 15.51 13.16 -8.51
C HIS A 258 16.24 13.95 -7.40
N PRO A 259 17.34 14.67 -7.66
CA PRO A 259 18.11 15.38 -6.63
C PRO A 259 17.32 16.34 -5.77
N GLN A 260 16.22 16.90 -6.27
CA GLN A 260 15.32 17.80 -5.51
C GLN A 260 14.39 17.06 -4.54
N ARG A 261 14.22 15.74 -4.64
CA ARG A 261 13.41 14.90 -3.73
C ARG A 261 14.24 14.37 -2.57
N HIS A 262 14.97 15.24 -1.89
CA HIS A 262 16.01 14.88 -0.93
C HIS A 262 15.51 14.60 0.49
N MET A 263 14.19 14.58 0.72
CA MET A 263 13.59 14.36 2.05
C MET A 263 12.89 13.00 2.18
N GLY A 264 12.94 12.15 1.15
CA GLY A 264 12.18 10.91 1.08
C GLY A 264 10.68 11.14 0.81
N THR A 265 9.93 10.06 0.85
CA THR A 265 8.50 10.03 0.55
C THR A 265 7.66 9.41 1.67
N VAL A 266 8.30 8.86 2.73
CA VAL A 266 7.58 8.27 3.86
C VAL A 266 6.62 9.29 4.47
N MET A 267 5.36 8.90 4.57
CA MET A 267 4.28 9.69 5.12
C MET A 267 3.41 8.84 6.03
N CYS A 268 2.83 9.47 7.04
CA CYS A 268 1.89 8.81 7.94
C CYS A 268 0.51 9.43 7.81
N HIS A 269 -0.53 8.59 7.93
CA HIS A 269 -1.92 9.02 7.78
C HIS A 269 -2.75 8.55 8.97
N ARG A 270 -3.54 9.47 9.55
CA ARG A 270 -4.49 9.19 10.62
C ARG A 270 -5.60 10.24 10.65
N GLY A 271 -6.86 9.83 10.67
CA GLY A 271 -8.01 10.74 10.78
C GLY A 271 -8.06 11.79 9.66
N HIS A 272 -7.69 11.44 8.44
CA HIS A 272 -7.55 12.33 7.26
C HIS A 272 -6.48 13.43 7.43
N LEU A 273 -5.56 13.28 8.37
CA LEU A 273 -4.39 14.14 8.53
C LEU A 273 -3.13 13.38 8.16
N ALA A 274 -2.19 14.07 7.53
CA ALA A 274 -0.88 13.55 7.18
C ALA A 274 0.20 14.16 8.09
N ASP A 275 1.18 13.34 8.50
CA ASP A 275 2.39 13.78 9.19
C ASP A 275 3.60 12.95 8.73
N ALA A 276 4.81 13.44 8.98
CA ALA A 276 6.04 12.79 8.55
C ALA A 276 6.79 12.06 9.68
N ASP A 277 6.14 11.80 10.84
CA ASP A 277 6.79 11.15 11.99
C ASP A 277 6.26 9.73 12.21
N PRO A 278 6.86 8.67 11.62
CA PRO A 278 6.42 7.30 11.81
C PRO A 278 6.72 6.74 13.21
N LEU A 279 7.53 7.43 14.02
CA LEU A 279 7.91 6.98 15.36
C LEU A 279 6.91 7.41 16.44
N ALA A 280 6.01 8.34 16.14
CA ALA A 280 4.92 8.73 17.03
C ALA A 280 3.66 7.91 16.78
N ASP A 281 2.87 7.62 17.82
CA ASP A 281 1.57 6.90 17.74
C ASP A 281 1.65 5.58 16.96
N VAL A 282 2.72 4.80 17.16
CA VAL A 282 3.03 3.57 16.43
C VAL A 282 1.87 2.57 16.51
N GLY A 283 1.46 2.03 15.36
CA GLY A 283 0.32 1.11 15.23
C GLY A 283 -1.05 1.80 15.22
N GLN A 284 -1.10 3.13 15.34
CA GLN A 284 -2.33 3.91 15.31
C GLN A 284 -2.49 4.76 14.04
N LYS A 285 -1.49 4.79 13.18
CA LYS A 285 -1.49 5.48 11.89
C LYS A 285 -0.88 4.61 10.81
N ASP A 286 -1.32 4.84 9.59
CA ASP A 286 -0.73 4.25 8.42
C ASP A 286 0.66 4.83 8.18
N ILE A 287 1.55 4.03 7.62
CA ILE A 287 2.89 4.44 7.22
C ILE A 287 3.06 3.99 5.78
N THR A 288 3.21 4.91 4.87
CA THR A 288 3.32 4.64 3.44
C THR A 288 4.58 5.28 2.86
N ALA A 289 5.02 4.77 1.71
CA ALA A 289 6.05 5.38 0.88
C ALA A 289 5.60 5.34 -0.58
N HIS A 290 6.00 6.32 -1.39
CA HIS A 290 5.74 6.27 -2.82
C HIS A 290 6.39 5.03 -3.46
N VAL A 291 5.80 4.54 -4.54
CA VAL A 291 6.28 3.35 -5.25
C VAL A 291 7.31 3.75 -6.31
N ASP A 292 8.46 3.06 -6.33
CA ASP A 292 9.41 3.10 -7.45
C ASP A 292 8.91 2.15 -8.56
N PHE A 293 8.16 2.67 -9.52
CA PHE A 293 7.56 1.86 -10.59
C PHE A 293 8.57 1.25 -11.55
N THR A 294 9.74 1.87 -11.74
CA THR A 294 10.83 1.24 -12.50
C THR A 294 11.33 -0.02 -11.80
N GLY A 295 11.56 0.06 -10.48
CA GLY A 295 11.94 -1.09 -9.68
C GLY A 295 10.89 -2.21 -9.69
N ILE A 296 9.60 -1.87 -9.73
CA ILE A 296 8.48 -2.82 -9.86
C ILE A 296 8.47 -3.46 -11.26
N ALA A 297 8.63 -2.67 -12.32
CA ALA A 297 8.68 -3.17 -13.71
C ALA A 297 9.84 -4.14 -13.90
N LEU A 298 11.04 -3.75 -13.47
CA LEU A 298 12.24 -4.59 -13.57
C LEU A 298 12.09 -5.90 -12.77
N ALA A 299 11.52 -5.85 -11.56
CA ALA A 299 11.26 -7.05 -10.77
C ALA A 299 10.34 -8.05 -11.48
N GLY A 300 9.30 -7.55 -12.18
CA GLY A 300 8.42 -8.38 -12.99
C GLY A 300 9.14 -8.97 -14.22
N GLN A 301 9.85 -8.14 -14.98
CA GLN A 301 10.57 -8.55 -16.19
C GLN A 301 11.68 -9.56 -15.88
N ASP A 302 12.49 -9.30 -14.85
CA ASP A 302 13.57 -10.20 -14.41
C ASP A 302 13.04 -11.58 -14.00
N ALA A 303 11.80 -11.64 -13.49
CA ALA A 303 11.11 -12.86 -13.12
C ALA A 303 10.23 -13.46 -14.24
N GLY A 304 10.27 -12.90 -15.45
CA GLY A 304 9.66 -13.48 -16.67
C GLY A 304 8.26 -12.96 -17.01
N LEU A 305 7.78 -11.89 -16.38
CA LEU A 305 6.54 -11.22 -16.81
C LEU A 305 6.81 -10.23 -17.94
N ALA A 306 5.87 -10.13 -18.87
CA ALA A 306 5.85 -9.04 -19.85
C ALA A 306 5.14 -7.81 -19.24
N VAL A 307 5.73 -6.62 -19.37
CA VAL A 307 5.04 -5.37 -19.02
C VAL A 307 4.04 -5.05 -20.12
N LEU A 308 2.75 -4.94 -19.76
CA LEU A 308 1.65 -4.56 -20.67
C LEU A 308 1.55 -3.05 -20.87
N GLY A 309 1.99 -2.27 -19.91
CA GLY A 309 1.97 -0.82 -19.96
C GLY A 309 2.14 -0.17 -18.60
N TYR A 310 2.42 1.14 -18.63
CA TYR A 310 2.51 2.01 -17.47
C TYR A 310 1.92 3.39 -17.82
N THR A 311 0.98 3.88 -17.00
CA THR A 311 0.37 5.19 -17.25
C THR A 311 -0.22 5.79 -15.97
N SER A 312 -0.73 7.03 -16.03
CA SER A 312 -1.46 7.61 -14.90
C SER A 312 -2.84 6.98 -14.74
N GLN A 313 -3.36 6.97 -13.51
CA GLN A 313 -4.70 6.48 -13.21
C GLN A 313 -5.77 7.15 -14.08
N ALA A 314 -5.67 8.47 -14.27
CA ALA A 314 -6.61 9.20 -15.11
C ALA A 314 -6.65 8.63 -16.53
N ARG A 315 -5.48 8.45 -17.13
CA ARG A 315 -5.37 7.93 -18.50
C ARG A 315 -5.90 6.50 -18.60
N PHE A 316 -5.49 5.65 -17.67
CA PHE A 316 -5.95 4.26 -17.58
C PHE A 316 -7.48 4.16 -17.49
N LEU A 317 -8.10 4.90 -16.59
CA LEU A 317 -9.55 4.86 -16.39
C LEU A 317 -10.31 5.43 -17.60
N LEU A 318 -9.78 6.49 -18.26
CA LEU A 318 -10.35 7.03 -19.48
C LEU A 318 -10.30 6.02 -20.63
N ASN A 319 -9.17 5.36 -20.85
CA ASN A 319 -9.01 4.26 -21.81
C ASN A 319 -9.96 3.10 -21.49
N ALA A 320 -10.12 2.77 -20.22
CA ALA A 320 -11.07 1.77 -19.74
C ALA A 320 -12.54 2.23 -19.81
N GLY A 321 -12.82 3.41 -20.38
CA GLY A 321 -14.17 3.89 -20.71
C GLY A 321 -14.90 4.57 -19.58
N LEU A 322 -14.18 5.22 -18.67
CA LEU A 322 -14.79 6.00 -17.58
C LEU A 322 -15.66 7.16 -18.11
N LEU A 323 -15.29 7.81 -19.25
CA LEU A 323 -16.00 8.98 -19.75
C LEU A 323 -17.50 8.72 -20.02
N PRO A 324 -17.90 7.71 -20.83
CA PRO A 324 -19.33 7.41 -21.03
C PRO A 324 -20.03 6.99 -19.71
N MET A 325 -19.31 6.43 -18.73
CA MET A 325 -19.89 6.14 -17.41
C MET A 325 -20.19 7.43 -16.64
N LEU A 326 -19.31 8.44 -16.74
CA LEU A 326 -19.54 9.77 -16.17
C LEU A 326 -20.73 10.47 -16.81
N GLU A 327 -20.90 10.37 -18.12
CA GLU A 327 -22.05 10.96 -18.84
C GLU A 327 -23.39 10.39 -18.35
N ALA A 328 -23.42 9.10 -18.05
CA ALA A 328 -24.60 8.39 -17.55
C ALA A 328 -24.84 8.56 -16.04
N ALA A 329 -23.82 8.99 -15.28
CA ALA A 329 -23.89 9.09 -13.83
C ALA A 329 -24.65 10.32 -13.34
N SER A 330 -25.17 10.26 -12.11
CA SER A 330 -25.76 11.41 -11.41
C SER A 330 -24.73 12.50 -11.13
N LEU A 331 -25.15 13.74 -10.91
CA LEU A 331 -24.24 14.84 -10.58
C LEU A 331 -23.35 14.58 -9.35
N PRO A 332 -23.85 14.05 -8.23
CA PRO A 332 -23.01 13.69 -7.09
C PRO A 332 -21.95 12.65 -7.43
N GLU A 333 -22.30 11.60 -8.17
CA GLU A 333 -21.35 10.57 -8.60
C GLU A 333 -20.26 11.13 -9.51
N ARG A 334 -20.63 12.02 -10.45
CA ARG A 334 -19.65 12.71 -11.32
C ARG A 334 -18.67 13.54 -10.50
N THR A 335 -19.15 14.27 -9.50
CA THR A 335 -18.30 15.09 -8.62
C THR A 335 -17.28 14.24 -7.87
N LEU A 336 -17.70 13.09 -7.35
CA LEU A 336 -16.79 12.17 -6.67
C LEU A 336 -15.81 11.52 -7.65
N ALA A 337 -16.31 11.06 -8.79
CA ALA A 337 -15.48 10.41 -9.81
C ALA A 337 -14.51 11.36 -10.52
N ALA A 338 -14.79 12.66 -10.55
CA ALA A 338 -13.86 13.66 -11.07
C ALA A 338 -12.50 13.63 -10.32
N ARG A 339 -12.51 13.32 -9.02
CA ARG A 339 -11.30 13.19 -8.22
C ARG A 339 -10.38 12.06 -8.70
N LEU A 340 -10.94 11.00 -9.30
CA LEU A 340 -10.16 9.87 -9.84
C LEU A 340 -9.28 10.29 -11.02
N ILE A 341 -9.67 11.33 -11.76
CA ILE A 341 -9.00 11.77 -12.99
C ILE A 341 -8.44 13.18 -12.90
N HIS A 342 -8.70 13.91 -11.81
CA HIS A 342 -8.19 15.26 -11.66
C HIS A 342 -6.67 15.25 -11.41
N GLU A 343 -5.92 16.10 -12.14
CA GLU A 343 -4.45 16.13 -12.14
C GLU A 343 -3.86 16.37 -10.75
N HIS A 344 -4.48 17.26 -9.95
CA HIS A 344 -3.98 17.62 -8.60
C HIS A 344 -4.55 16.75 -7.48
N GLU A 345 -5.30 15.71 -7.81
CA GLU A 345 -5.81 14.72 -6.86
C GLU A 345 -5.25 13.33 -7.22
N MET A 346 -6.11 12.35 -7.47
CA MET A 346 -5.65 10.98 -7.74
C MET A 346 -5.20 10.75 -9.19
N GLY A 347 -5.66 11.59 -10.13
CA GLY A 347 -5.54 11.30 -11.55
C GLY A 347 -4.11 11.18 -12.07
N GLU A 348 -3.21 12.09 -11.68
CA GLU A 348 -1.80 12.05 -12.06
C GLU A 348 -0.90 11.48 -10.95
N LEU A 349 -1.27 11.63 -9.66
CA LEU A 349 -0.48 11.10 -8.55
C LEU A 349 -0.42 9.58 -8.57
N PHE A 350 -1.56 8.94 -8.85
CA PHE A 350 -1.65 7.48 -8.99
C PHE A 350 -1.23 7.03 -10.37
N LYS A 351 -0.55 5.91 -10.41
CA LYS A 351 -0.08 5.24 -11.62
C LYS A 351 -0.64 3.82 -11.67
N VAL A 352 -0.72 3.30 -12.87
CA VAL A 352 -1.10 1.92 -13.12
C VAL A 352 0.00 1.24 -13.89
N ILE A 353 0.42 0.06 -13.42
CA ILE A 353 1.31 -0.83 -14.15
C ILE A 353 0.59 -2.15 -14.40
N GLY A 354 0.75 -2.69 -15.61
CA GLY A 354 0.19 -3.98 -16.00
C GLY A 354 1.27 -4.97 -16.39
N PHE A 355 1.05 -6.24 -16.05
CA PHE A 355 1.92 -7.37 -16.39
C PHE A 355 1.12 -8.52 -17.00
N ALA A 356 1.77 -9.32 -17.83
CA ALA A 356 1.25 -10.59 -18.31
C ALA A 356 2.23 -11.75 -18.02
N ALA A 357 1.70 -12.89 -17.65
CA ALA A 357 2.44 -14.15 -17.64
C ALA A 357 2.42 -14.73 -19.05
N GLY A 358 3.57 -14.74 -19.72
CA GLY A 358 3.73 -15.12 -21.10
C GLY A 358 3.77 -13.94 -22.08
N GLU A 359 3.12 -14.08 -23.23
CA GLU A 359 3.15 -13.04 -24.28
C GLU A 359 2.28 -11.84 -23.89
N GLY A 360 2.81 -10.64 -24.05
CA GLY A 360 2.06 -9.38 -23.82
C GLY A 360 1.10 -9.08 -24.98
N TRP A 361 0.14 -8.20 -24.73
CA TRP A 361 -0.79 -7.68 -25.74
C TRP A 361 -1.03 -6.17 -25.53
N ASP A 362 -1.63 -5.52 -26.51
CA ASP A 362 -2.02 -4.10 -26.41
C ASP A 362 -3.24 -3.96 -25.48
N ALA A 363 -2.99 -3.84 -24.19
CA ALA A 363 -4.04 -3.84 -23.18
C ALA A 363 -4.82 -2.52 -23.17
N LEU A 364 -6.15 -2.62 -23.05
CA LEU A 364 -7.12 -1.52 -23.15
C LEU A 364 -6.73 -0.29 -22.32
N GLY A 365 -6.35 -0.48 -21.08
CA GLY A 365 -6.01 0.61 -20.15
C GLY A 365 -4.78 1.43 -20.57
N PHE A 366 -3.94 0.89 -21.45
CA PHE A 366 -2.71 1.51 -21.94
C PHE A 366 -2.77 1.90 -23.41
N ALA A 367 -3.93 1.77 -24.07
CA ALA A 367 -4.10 2.03 -25.49
C ALA A 367 -3.68 3.45 -25.93
N GLU A 368 -3.86 4.43 -25.05
CA GLU A 368 -3.36 5.79 -25.26
C GLU A 368 -2.60 6.28 -24.03
N GLY A 369 -1.53 7.05 -24.26
CA GLY A 369 -0.74 7.67 -23.18
C GLY A 369 0.03 6.67 -22.33
N ASP A 370 0.42 5.55 -22.90
CA ASP A 370 1.40 4.64 -22.28
C ASP A 370 2.73 5.35 -22.11
N ARG A 371 3.29 5.23 -20.92
CA ARG A 371 4.54 5.85 -20.48
C ARG A 371 5.61 4.82 -20.12
N SER A 372 5.49 3.57 -20.57
CA SER A 372 6.46 2.51 -20.27
C SER A 372 7.89 2.88 -20.66
N HIS A 373 8.05 3.78 -21.62
CA HIS A 373 9.36 4.33 -22.02
C HIS A 373 10.02 5.21 -20.94
N THR A 374 9.33 5.53 -19.86
CA THR A 374 9.88 6.29 -18.72
C THR A 374 10.34 5.41 -17.57
N LEU A 375 10.04 4.11 -17.62
CA LEU A 375 10.45 3.10 -16.63
C LEU A 375 11.91 2.70 -16.76
#